data_5925cb5c5cb70a7406d213f1c151141b
#
_entry.id   5925cb5c5cb70a7406d213f1c151141b
#
_cell.length_a   1.000
_cell.length_b   1.000
_cell.length_c   1.000
_cell.angle_alpha   90.00
_cell.angle_beta   90.00
_cell.angle_gamma   90.00
#
_symmetry.space_group_name_H-M   'P 1'
#
loop_
_entity.id
_entity.type
_entity.pdbx_description
1 polymer ?
#
loop_
_entity_poly.entity_id
_entity_poly.type
_entity_poly.pdbx_seq_one_letter_code
_entity_poly.pdbx_strand_id
1 'polypeptide(L)'
;MLEQKARANGSGLNLNDLLGSWYLERVWSKGSKSPSTFAAGLLKNLSACLRLTIDTNQFQIINSVSIGSLQLSFVGKAFLNGVRPILIFTFQYVSVSLGSLVIFKRNLPQPPSRKMPFFALIARNSNGWLAARGRGGGLALWILKADTAV
;
A
#
# COMPACT_ATOMS: atom_id res chain seq x y z
N MET A 1 -4.19 -20.08 6.34
CA MET A 1 -5.17 -20.64 5.40
C MET A 1 -5.34 -19.83 4.11
N LEU A 2 -5.75 -18.54 4.14
CA LEU A 2 -5.90 -17.72 2.92
C LEU A 2 -4.58 -17.52 2.15
N GLU A 3 -3.49 -17.27 2.85
CA GLU A 3 -2.18 -17.10 2.23
C GLU A 3 -1.69 -18.37 1.52
N GLN A 4 -1.92 -19.54 2.09
CA GLN A 4 -1.58 -20.82 1.46
C GLN A 4 -2.39 -21.03 0.17
N LYS A 5 -3.69 -20.72 0.21
CA LYS A 5 -4.55 -20.74 -1.00
C LYS A 5 -4.04 -19.77 -2.07
N ALA A 6 -3.71 -18.54 -1.68
CA ALA A 6 -3.19 -17.54 -2.60
C ALA A 6 -1.85 -17.96 -3.21
N ARG A 7 -1.00 -18.65 -2.46
CA ARG A 7 0.27 -19.21 -2.97
C ARG A 7 0.05 -20.37 -3.95
N ALA A 8 -0.93 -21.21 -3.70
CA ALA A 8 -1.21 -22.38 -4.54
C ALA A 8 -1.99 -22.04 -5.81
N ASN A 9 -3.05 -21.23 -5.68
CA ASN A 9 -4.06 -21.03 -6.72
C ASN A 9 -4.14 -19.57 -7.21
N GLY A 10 -3.32 -18.66 -6.66
CA GLY A 10 -3.49 -17.23 -6.84
C GLY A 10 -4.58 -16.64 -5.95
N SER A 11 -4.61 -15.33 -5.80
CA SER A 11 -5.65 -14.63 -5.02
C SER A 11 -6.85 -14.23 -5.88
N GLY A 12 -6.75 -14.35 -7.20
CA GLY A 12 -7.79 -13.94 -8.15
C GLY A 12 -8.00 -12.42 -8.25
N LEU A 13 -7.15 -11.63 -7.60
CA LEU A 13 -7.26 -10.17 -7.60
C LEU A 13 -6.70 -9.59 -8.90
N ASN A 14 -7.42 -8.61 -9.43
CA ASN A 14 -6.99 -7.81 -10.58
C ASN A 14 -6.78 -6.34 -10.17
N LEU A 15 -6.29 -5.52 -11.09
CA LEU A 15 -5.99 -4.11 -10.81
C LEU A 15 -7.23 -3.30 -10.39
N ASN A 16 -8.39 -3.57 -10.98
CA ASN A 16 -9.63 -2.86 -10.63
C ASN A 16 -10.08 -3.14 -9.19
N ASP A 17 -9.77 -4.33 -8.67
CA ASP A 17 -10.06 -4.69 -7.27
C ASP A 17 -9.24 -3.88 -6.27
N LEU A 18 -8.15 -3.27 -6.73
CA LEU A 18 -7.20 -2.54 -5.90
C LEU A 18 -7.39 -1.03 -5.94
N LEU A 19 -8.22 -0.51 -6.87
CA LEU A 19 -8.47 0.92 -6.97
C LEU A 19 -9.09 1.47 -5.69
N GLY A 20 -8.64 2.65 -5.28
CA GLY A 20 -9.14 3.37 -4.12
C GLY A 20 -8.09 3.71 -3.08
N SER A 21 -8.55 4.20 -1.96
CA SER A 21 -7.72 4.63 -0.81
C SER A 21 -7.82 3.61 0.32
N TRP A 22 -6.70 2.93 0.55
CA TRP A 22 -6.56 1.87 1.53
C TRP A 22 -5.80 2.37 2.75
N TYR A 23 -6.44 2.36 3.92
CA TYR A 23 -5.84 2.79 5.17
C TYR A 23 -5.30 1.60 5.94
N LEU A 24 -4.06 1.72 6.40
CA LEU A 24 -3.40 0.68 7.17
C LEU A 24 -4.07 0.54 8.55
N GLU A 25 -4.56 -0.66 8.84
CA GLU A 25 -5.28 -0.97 10.08
C GLU A 25 -4.39 -1.74 11.04
N ARG A 26 -3.71 -2.78 10.56
CA ARG A 26 -2.86 -3.66 11.38
C ARG A 26 -1.63 -4.13 10.63
N VAL A 27 -0.57 -4.37 11.37
CA VAL A 27 0.69 -4.92 10.86
C VAL A 27 1.16 -6.06 11.76
N TRP A 28 1.63 -7.12 11.14
CA TRP A 28 2.33 -8.23 11.79
C TRP A 28 3.75 -8.30 11.28
N SER A 29 4.71 -8.37 12.20
CA SER A 29 6.09 -8.61 11.84
C SER A 29 6.26 -10.02 11.27
N LYS A 30 7.31 -10.23 10.48
CA LYS A 30 7.61 -11.57 9.94
C LYS A 30 7.66 -12.61 11.05
N GLY A 31 6.87 -13.69 10.90
CA GLY A 31 6.81 -14.79 11.87
C GLY A 31 5.98 -14.51 13.13
N SER A 32 5.42 -13.32 13.31
CA SER A 32 4.56 -13.00 14.45
C SER A 32 3.15 -13.54 14.26
N LYS A 33 2.58 -14.09 15.33
CA LYS A 33 1.17 -14.55 15.38
C LYS A 33 0.20 -13.43 15.80
N SER A 34 0.70 -12.38 16.44
CA SER A 34 -0.08 -11.25 16.94
C SER A 34 0.29 -9.95 16.22
N PRO A 35 -0.65 -8.99 16.10
CA PRO A 35 -0.36 -7.67 15.55
C PRO A 35 0.74 -6.96 16.35
N SER A 36 1.51 -6.12 15.65
CA SER A 36 2.54 -5.29 16.29
C SER A 36 1.90 -4.24 17.18
N THR A 37 2.17 -4.29 18.48
CA THR A 37 1.70 -3.28 19.47
C THR A 37 2.35 -1.93 19.22
N PHE A 38 3.60 -1.90 18.78
CA PHE A 38 4.31 -0.69 18.41
C PHE A 38 3.64 -0.01 17.18
N ALA A 39 3.34 -0.77 16.14
CA ALA A 39 2.62 -0.26 14.99
C ALA A 39 1.21 0.23 15.36
N ALA A 40 0.49 -0.49 16.24
CA ALA A 40 -0.83 -0.08 16.71
C ALA A 40 -0.77 1.26 17.46
N GLY A 41 0.26 1.48 18.27
CA GLY A 41 0.48 2.76 18.95
C GLY A 41 0.75 3.91 17.97
N LEU A 42 1.56 3.67 16.95
CA LEU A 42 1.83 4.66 15.91
C LEU A 42 0.57 4.96 15.07
N LEU A 43 -0.20 3.94 14.69
CA LEU A 43 -1.40 4.10 13.86
C LEU A 43 -2.54 4.86 14.53
N LYS A 44 -2.51 5.03 15.85
CA LYS A 44 -3.47 5.90 16.56
C LYS A 44 -3.29 7.38 16.20
N ASN A 45 -2.05 7.79 15.93
CA ASN A 45 -1.69 9.19 15.65
C ASN A 45 -1.28 9.45 14.20
N LEU A 46 -1.01 8.40 13.45
CA LEU A 46 -0.56 8.43 12.07
C LEU A 46 -1.63 7.82 11.16
N SER A 47 -2.01 8.54 10.11
CA SER A 47 -2.80 7.98 9.02
C SER A 47 -1.86 7.50 7.91
N ALA A 48 -1.70 6.18 7.78
CA ALA A 48 -0.97 5.57 6.68
C ALA A 48 -1.97 5.12 5.60
N CYS A 49 -1.84 5.69 4.41
CA CYS A 49 -2.74 5.45 3.28
C CYS A 49 -1.96 4.97 2.05
N LEU A 50 -2.46 3.92 1.43
CA LEU A 50 -2.06 3.43 0.12
C LEU A 50 -3.18 3.73 -0.85
N ARG A 51 -2.98 4.68 -1.76
CA ARG A 51 -3.93 5.01 -2.82
C ARG A 51 -3.47 4.42 -4.14
N LEU A 52 -4.37 3.73 -4.81
CA LEU A 52 -4.16 3.16 -6.14
C LEU A 52 -5.19 3.77 -7.11
N THR A 53 -4.68 4.40 -8.15
CA THR A 53 -5.48 5.09 -9.18
C THR A 53 -5.00 4.73 -10.57
N ILE A 54 -5.82 5.00 -11.57
CA ILE A 54 -5.43 4.96 -12.98
C ILE A 54 -5.29 6.39 -13.46
N ASP A 55 -4.11 6.74 -13.94
CA ASP A 55 -3.84 8.00 -14.61
C ASP A 55 -3.28 7.74 -16.01
N THR A 56 -3.94 8.31 -17.05
CA THR A 56 -3.55 8.15 -18.47
C THR A 56 -3.20 6.71 -18.86
N ASN A 57 -4.05 5.74 -18.49
CA ASN A 57 -3.86 4.29 -18.71
C ASN A 57 -2.66 3.67 -17.95
N GLN A 58 -2.09 4.38 -16.98
CA GLN A 58 -1.05 3.86 -16.10
C GLN A 58 -1.54 3.73 -14.66
N PHE A 59 -1.16 2.63 -14.03
CA PHE A 59 -1.47 2.42 -12.62
C PHE A 59 -0.52 3.24 -11.76
N GLN A 60 -1.09 4.19 -11.02
CA GLN A 60 -0.34 5.05 -10.11
C GLN A 60 -0.52 4.55 -8.67
N ILE A 61 0.57 4.55 -7.92
CA ILE A 61 0.60 4.27 -6.49
C ILE A 61 1.02 5.52 -5.72
N ILE A 62 0.27 5.84 -4.68
CA ILE A 62 0.59 6.90 -3.73
C ILE A 62 0.59 6.27 -2.34
N ASN A 63 1.74 6.27 -1.69
CA ASN A 63 1.86 5.84 -0.30
C ASN A 63 2.10 7.06 0.56
N SER A 64 1.19 7.37 1.47
CA SER A 64 1.25 8.56 2.29
C SER A 64 1.11 8.26 3.78
N VAL A 65 1.73 9.09 4.59
CA VAL A 65 1.60 9.11 6.05
C VAL A 65 1.29 10.53 6.48
N SER A 66 0.25 10.71 7.29
CA SER A 66 -0.20 12.02 7.75
C SER A 66 -0.26 12.10 9.26
N ILE A 67 0.12 13.27 9.80
CA ILE A 67 -0.07 13.67 11.21
C ILE A 67 -0.70 15.06 11.17
N GLY A 68 -1.97 15.18 11.55
CA GLY A 68 -2.69 16.44 11.40
C GLY A 68 -2.67 16.92 9.96
N SER A 69 -2.21 18.15 9.73
CA SER A 69 -2.09 18.75 8.39
C SER A 69 -0.77 18.46 7.69
N LEU A 70 0.21 17.83 8.36
CA LEU A 70 1.48 17.44 7.75
C LEU A 70 1.34 16.08 7.07
N GLN A 71 1.74 15.99 5.80
CA GLN A 71 1.71 14.75 5.02
C GLN A 71 3.04 14.51 4.32
N LEU A 72 3.54 13.28 4.44
CA LEU A 72 4.64 12.73 3.65
C LEU A 72 4.05 11.79 2.60
N SER A 73 4.34 12.00 1.32
CA SER A 73 3.81 11.18 0.22
C SER A 73 4.91 10.68 -0.69
N PHE A 74 4.85 9.41 -1.04
CA PHE A 74 5.65 8.78 -2.08
C PHE A 74 4.75 8.46 -3.26
N VAL A 75 5.07 8.99 -4.44
CA VAL A 75 4.25 8.83 -5.65
C VAL A 75 5.05 8.08 -6.71
N GLY A 76 4.40 7.16 -7.38
CA GLY A 76 5.04 6.36 -8.40
C GLY A 76 4.09 5.53 -9.25
N LYS A 77 4.64 4.51 -9.89
CA LYS A 77 3.92 3.61 -10.78
C LYS A 77 3.85 2.22 -10.17
N ALA A 78 2.76 1.51 -10.44
CA ALA A 78 2.58 0.13 -10.02
C ALA A 78 2.11 -0.73 -11.19
N PHE A 79 2.40 -2.02 -11.11
CA PHE A 79 1.88 -3.02 -12.05
C PHE A 79 1.70 -4.36 -11.34
N LEU A 80 0.74 -5.12 -11.79
CA LEU A 80 0.40 -6.43 -11.25
C LEU A 80 1.07 -7.51 -12.10
N ASN A 81 1.76 -8.44 -11.48
CA ASN A 81 2.48 -9.50 -12.16
C ASN A 81 2.09 -10.89 -11.63
N GLY A 82 1.85 -11.81 -12.58
CA GLY A 82 1.74 -13.24 -12.33
C GLY A 82 0.39 -13.72 -11.84
N VAL A 83 0.23 -15.05 -11.83
CA VAL A 83 -0.95 -15.77 -11.31
C VAL A 83 -1.07 -15.60 -9.80
N ARG A 84 0.05 -15.47 -9.11
CA ARG A 84 0.10 -14.97 -7.73
C ARG A 84 0.26 -13.45 -7.82
N PRO A 85 -0.81 -12.67 -7.69
CA PRO A 85 -0.70 -11.26 -8.01
C PRO A 85 0.25 -10.58 -7.05
N ILE A 86 1.39 -10.19 -7.60
CA ILE A 86 2.40 -9.39 -6.93
C ILE A 86 2.26 -7.99 -7.48
N LEU A 87 1.86 -7.05 -6.63
CA LEU A 87 1.85 -5.65 -6.96
C LEU A 87 3.27 -5.10 -6.81
N ILE A 88 3.95 -4.93 -7.93
CA ILE A 88 5.29 -4.35 -7.98
C ILE A 88 5.15 -2.84 -8.20
N PHE A 89 5.97 -2.04 -7.53
CA PHE A 89 5.89 -0.60 -7.65
C PHE A 89 7.26 0.06 -7.54
N THR A 90 7.33 1.28 -8.07
CA THR A 90 8.49 2.17 -7.93
C THR A 90 8.00 3.55 -7.57
N PHE A 91 8.68 4.21 -6.65
CA PHE A 91 8.40 5.62 -6.35
C PHE A 91 9.29 6.52 -7.21
N GLN A 92 8.67 7.48 -7.86
CA GLN A 92 9.33 8.46 -8.74
C GLN A 92 9.76 9.69 -7.96
N TYR A 93 8.96 10.10 -7.00
CA TYR A 93 9.27 11.24 -6.14
C TYR A 93 8.64 11.10 -4.75
N VAL A 94 9.22 11.86 -3.82
CA VAL A 94 8.70 12.09 -2.48
C VAL A 94 8.32 13.55 -2.33
N SER A 95 7.25 13.83 -1.62
CA SER A 95 6.81 15.18 -1.27
C SER A 95 6.39 15.28 0.18
N VAL A 96 6.58 16.46 0.76
CA VAL A 96 6.05 16.85 2.07
C VAL A 96 5.12 18.03 1.86
N SER A 97 3.91 17.95 2.40
CA SER A 97 2.93 19.03 2.33
C SER A 97 2.39 19.39 3.71
N LEU A 98 2.00 20.64 3.85
CA LEU A 98 1.30 21.17 5.01
C LEU A 98 -0.07 21.68 4.52
N GLY A 99 -1.14 20.96 4.85
CA GLY A 99 -2.44 21.18 4.23
C GLY A 99 -2.35 20.98 2.71
N SER A 100 -2.78 21.98 1.95
CA SER A 100 -2.69 21.98 0.47
C SER A 100 -1.36 22.46 -0.10
N LEU A 101 -0.45 22.97 0.75
CA LEU A 101 0.84 23.53 0.32
C LEU A 101 1.93 22.47 0.30
N VAL A 102 2.52 22.21 -0.87
CA VAL A 102 3.72 21.37 -0.98
C VAL A 102 4.94 22.20 -0.58
N ILE A 103 5.56 21.84 0.55
CA ILE A 103 6.73 22.53 1.12
C ILE A 103 8.07 21.91 0.68
N PHE A 104 8.03 20.64 0.23
CA PHE A 104 9.22 19.93 -0.26
C PHE A 104 8.81 18.90 -1.31
N LYS A 105 9.63 18.77 -2.37
CA LYS A 105 9.49 17.71 -3.38
C LYS A 105 10.86 17.32 -3.92
N ARG A 106 11.11 16.01 -4.02
CA ARG A 106 12.37 15.46 -4.55
C ARG A 106 12.11 14.22 -5.39
N ASN A 107 12.78 14.15 -6.55
CA ASN A 107 12.79 12.94 -7.36
C ASN A 107 13.64 11.85 -6.70
N LEU A 108 13.18 10.61 -6.82
CA LEU A 108 13.86 9.44 -6.27
C LEU A 108 14.55 8.65 -7.39
N PRO A 109 15.75 8.11 -7.12
CA PRO A 109 16.41 7.23 -8.07
C PRO A 109 15.59 5.93 -8.22
N GLN A 110 15.53 5.42 -9.45
CA GLN A 110 14.85 4.15 -9.68
C GLN A 110 15.68 2.99 -9.13
N PRO A 111 15.09 2.10 -8.32
CA PRO A 111 15.79 0.93 -7.83
C PRO A 111 16.03 -0.07 -8.97
N PRO A 112 17.13 -0.83 -8.95
CA PRO A 112 17.32 -1.93 -9.89
C PRO A 112 16.20 -2.96 -9.73
N SER A 113 15.84 -3.66 -10.81
CA SER A 113 14.69 -4.59 -10.87
C SER A 113 14.69 -5.61 -9.73
N ARG A 114 15.86 -6.07 -9.31
CA ARG A 114 16.00 -7.03 -8.18
C ARG A 114 15.64 -6.45 -6.81
N LYS A 115 15.60 -5.12 -6.67
CA LYS A 115 15.34 -4.42 -5.42
C LYS A 115 14.00 -3.69 -5.41
N MET A 116 13.18 -3.87 -6.44
CA MET A 116 11.86 -3.24 -6.50
C MET A 116 10.99 -3.68 -5.33
N PRO A 117 10.35 -2.75 -4.63
CA PRO A 117 9.38 -3.09 -3.59
C PRO A 117 8.14 -3.75 -4.22
N PHE A 118 7.50 -4.62 -3.43
CA PHE A 118 6.27 -5.27 -3.86
C PHE A 118 5.39 -5.64 -2.67
N PHE A 119 4.11 -5.83 -2.96
CA PHE A 119 3.14 -6.48 -2.10
C PHE A 119 2.67 -7.79 -2.77
N ALA A 120 2.82 -8.90 -2.07
CA ALA A 120 2.18 -10.14 -2.43
C ALA A 120 0.74 -10.09 -1.92
N LEU A 121 -0.23 -10.03 -2.82
CA LEU A 121 -1.64 -9.89 -2.49
C LEU A 121 -2.20 -11.24 -2.05
N ILE A 122 -2.80 -11.29 -0.87
CA ILE A 122 -3.30 -12.53 -0.27
C ILE A 122 -4.78 -12.67 -0.49
N ALA A 123 -5.56 -11.67 -0.09
CA ALA A 123 -7.00 -11.68 -0.20
C ALA A 123 -7.58 -10.27 -0.07
N ARG A 124 -8.72 -10.06 -0.69
CA ARG A 124 -9.60 -8.92 -0.53
C ARG A 124 -11.02 -9.42 -0.36
N ASN A 125 -11.82 -8.72 0.41
CA ASN A 125 -13.24 -9.04 0.50
C ASN A 125 -14.13 -7.85 0.10
N SER A 126 -15.40 -8.14 -0.15
CA SER A 126 -16.42 -7.14 -0.50
C SER A 126 -16.66 -6.10 0.62
N ASN A 127 -16.36 -6.44 1.87
CA ASN A 127 -16.49 -5.54 3.02
C ASN A 127 -15.36 -4.51 3.11
N GLY A 128 -14.46 -4.48 2.12
CA GLY A 128 -13.46 -3.43 1.98
C GLY A 128 -12.18 -3.65 2.79
N TRP A 129 -11.75 -4.89 3.01
CA TRP A 129 -10.41 -5.13 3.52
C TRP A 129 -9.50 -5.81 2.47
N LEU A 130 -8.21 -5.54 2.57
CA LEU A 130 -7.14 -6.10 1.75
C LEU A 130 -6.01 -6.60 2.66
N ALA A 131 -5.60 -7.85 2.48
CA ALA A 131 -4.43 -8.42 3.13
C ALA A 131 -3.29 -8.61 2.14
N ALA A 132 -2.12 -8.13 2.48
CA ALA A 132 -0.92 -8.24 1.65
C ALA A 132 0.33 -8.43 2.49
N ARG A 133 1.32 -9.12 1.93
CA ARG A 133 2.64 -9.31 2.53
C ARG A 133 3.67 -8.47 1.78
N GLY A 134 4.36 -7.61 2.50
CA GLY A 134 5.45 -6.82 1.95
C GLY A 134 6.71 -7.66 1.66
N ARG A 135 7.61 -7.13 0.87
CA ARG A 135 8.89 -7.76 0.52
C ARG A 135 9.70 -8.22 1.73
N GLY A 136 9.66 -7.47 2.83
CA GLY A 136 10.33 -7.83 4.10
C GLY A 136 9.68 -8.98 4.88
N GLY A 137 8.56 -9.53 4.38
CA GLY A 137 7.82 -10.63 5.00
C GLY A 137 6.80 -10.19 6.05
N GLY A 138 6.66 -8.91 6.34
CA GLY A 138 5.59 -8.37 7.20
C GLY A 138 4.22 -8.47 6.53
N LEU A 139 3.20 -8.81 7.31
CA LEU A 139 1.81 -8.84 6.86
C LEU A 139 1.12 -7.53 7.24
N ALA A 140 0.33 -6.99 6.32
CA ALA A 140 -0.47 -5.80 6.54
C ALA A 140 -1.93 -6.06 6.20
N LEU A 141 -2.81 -5.50 7.01
CA LEU A 141 -4.24 -5.43 6.78
C LEU A 141 -4.62 -3.97 6.52
N TRP A 142 -5.28 -3.75 5.40
CA TRP A 142 -5.73 -2.46 4.92
C TRP A 142 -7.24 -2.41 4.84
N ILE A 143 -7.82 -1.26 5.10
CA ILE A 143 -9.26 -1.01 4.99
C ILE A 143 -9.51 0.04 3.91
N LEU A 144 -10.39 -0.29 2.97
CA LEU A 144 -10.86 0.64 1.95
C LEU A 144 -11.77 1.67 2.60
N LYS A 145 -11.45 2.94 2.44
CA LYS A 145 -12.34 4.04 2.80
C LYS A 145 -12.81 4.73 1.53
N ALA A 146 -14.09 5.10 1.51
CA ALA A 146 -14.58 6.00 0.48
C ALA A 146 -13.76 7.28 0.52
N ASP A 147 -13.31 7.77 -0.65
CA ASP A 147 -12.72 9.10 -0.73
C ASP A 147 -13.80 10.09 -0.27
N THR A 148 -13.59 10.67 0.89
CA THR A 148 -14.38 11.85 1.29
C THR A 148 -14.02 12.92 0.28
N ALA A 149 -14.92 13.13 -0.68
CA ALA A 149 -14.82 14.28 -1.57
C ALA A 149 -14.82 15.53 -0.69
N VAL A 150 -13.68 16.21 -0.71
CA VAL A 150 -13.56 17.54 -0.14
C VAL A 150 -14.12 18.53 -1.14
#